data_c7942e66b3d2b1d8880df1afa388a34a
#
_entry.id   c7942e66b3d2b1d8880df1afa388a34a
#
_cell.length_a   1.000
_cell.length_b   1.000
_cell.length_c   1.000
_cell.angle_alpha   90.00
_cell.angle_beta   90.00
_cell.angle_gamma   90.00
#
_symmetry.space_group_name_H-M   'P 1'
#
loop_
_entity.id
_entity.type
_entity.pdbx_description
1 polymer ?
#
loop_
_entity_poly.entity_id
_entity_poly.type
_entity_poly.pdbx_seq_one_letter_code
_entity_poly.pdbx_strand_id
1 'polypeptide(L)'
;MEDFELVNVEVPDLKEEGDFLVRNIWMSVDPFLRIYMTKGTKHAPPFELNKSLEGGCIGKVIESKSSKFKVGDYVKANFGWRKYWIGKETQSEEKSISKVNSTLGPLRSFLGLLGITGITAYVGLFKICNLREKQDTVFVSSAAGGVGSVVCQLAKIKGCQVVGSCGSDEKARWLVDELGVDYAFNYRKIGLDNISEELSRVCPNGIDLYFDNVGGKHLEAAINNMNTFGRIALCGTTSQYNDDLKISSGNLDQHINKSPSLEPSNLSLAVSHRLKLQGFIWSDHFDILSEFNSNMSKWISEDRIKLKEYIVEGLENAPKAFVSLFKGDTMGRALVRFD
;
A
#
# COMPACT_ATOMS: atom_id res chain seq x y z
N MET A 1 -7.14 15.85 -12.70
CA MET A 1 -8.10 16.53 -11.78
C MET A 1 -9.47 16.64 -12.45
N GLU A 2 -9.50 16.75 -13.77
CA GLU A 2 -10.73 16.86 -14.58
C GLU A 2 -11.63 15.62 -14.57
N ASP A 3 -11.06 14.46 -14.18
CA ASP A 3 -11.78 13.18 -14.09
C ASP A 3 -12.57 12.98 -12.78
N PHE A 4 -12.53 13.96 -11.86
CA PHE A 4 -13.21 13.90 -10.57
C PHE A 4 -14.21 15.05 -10.43
N GLU A 5 -15.41 14.72 -10.02
CA GLU A 5 -16.47 15.68 -9.71
C GLU A 5 -16.94 15.47 -8.26
N LEU A 6 -16.99 16.54 -7.48
CA LEU A 6 -17.62 16.52 -6.16
C LEU A 6 -19.08 16.85 -6.27
N VAL A 7 -19.94 15.90 -5.92
CA VAL A 7 -21.38 16.05 -5.97
C VAL A 7 -21.99 16.07 -4.57
N ASN A 8 -23.00 16.91 -4.36
CA ASN A 8 -23.81 16.92 -3.16
C ASN A 8 -25.04 16.04 -3.37
N VAL A 9 -25.23 15.11 -2.44
CA VAL A 9 -26.41 14.24 -2.40
C VAL A 9 -27.04 14.31 -1.02
N GLU A 10 -28.32 13.99 -0.92
CA GLU A 10 -29.01 13.89 0.37
C GLU A 10 -28.39 12.77 1.21
N VAL A 11 -28.37 12.97 2.54
CA VAL A 11 -27.96 11.92 3.48
C VAL A 11 -28.99 10.80 3.40
N PRO A 12 -28.56 9.55 3.17
CA PRO A 12 -29.52 8.46 3.00
C PRO A 12 -30.21 8.09 4.32
N ASP A 13 -31.52 7.80 4.25
CA ASP A 13 -32.32 7.33 5.38
C ASP A 13 -32.22 5.82 5.57
N LEU A 14 -32.29 5.35 6.82
CA LEU A 14 -32.39 3.93 7.14
C LEU A 14 -33.76 3.37 6.73
N LYS A 15 -33.77 2.36 5.88
CA LYS A 15 -35.02 1.76 5.33
C LYS A 15 -35.38 0.45 6.02
N GLU A 16 -34.41 -0.42 6.20
CA GLU A 16 -34.61 -1.81 6.62
C GLU A 16 -34.09 -2.07 8.05
N GLU A 17 -34.63 -3.10 8.68
CA GLU A 17 -34.05 -3.65 9.90
C GLU A 17 -32.65 -4.20 9.61
N GLY A 18 -31.71 -3.96 10.51
CA GLY A 18 -30.29 -4.29 10.29
C GLY A 18 -29.47 -3.21 9.59
N ASP A 19 -30.13 -2.15 9.06
CA ASP A 19 -29.42 -0.99 8.47
C ASP A 19 -28.80 -0.13 9.58
N PHE A 20 -27.66 0.52 9.26
CA PHE A 20 -27.06 1.55 10.11
C PHE A 20 -26.38 2.62 9.26
N LEU A 21 -26.51 3.88 9.68
CA LEU A 21 -25.92 5.04 9.01
C LEU A 21 -24.57 5.35 9.61
N VAL A 22 -23.58 5.50 8.74
CA VAL A 22 -22.20 5.80 9.10
C VAL A 22 -21.79 7.15 8.52
N ARG A 23 -21.16 7.98 9.36
CA ARG A 23 -20.42 9.17 8.94
C ARG A 23 -18.94 8.84 8.92
N ASN A 24 -18.28 9.00 7.75
CA ASN A 24 -16.85 8.82 7.62
C ASN A 24 -16.08 9.86 8.41
N ILE A 25 -14.96 9.44 9.02
CA ILE A 25 -14.02 10.27 9.76
C ILE A 25 -12.67 10.27 9.06
N TRP A 26 -12.26 9.11 8.54
CA TRP A 26 -11.00 8.90 7.85
C TRP A 26 -11.21 8.06 6.59
N MET A 27 -10.49 8.41 5.54
CA MET A 27 -10.37 7.60 4.33
C MET A 27 -8.91 7.46 3.94
N SER A 28 -8.54 6.31 3.40
CA SER A 28 -7.24 6.12 2.78
C SER A 28 -7.28 6.40 1.29
N VAL A 29 -6.17 6.90 0.78
CA VAL A 29 -5.93 7.08 -0.65
C VAL A 29 -4.82 6.14 -1.07
N ASP A 30 -5.11 5.25 -2.02
CA ASP A 30 -4.26 4.12 -2.37
C ASP A 30 -3.90 4.11 -3.85
N PRO A 31 -2.62 3.81 -4.22
CA PRO A 31 -2.21 3.80 -5.63
C PRO A 31 -2.94 2.76 -6.47
N PHE A 32 -3.32 1.61 -5.90
CA PHE A 32 -4.01 0.54 -6.63
C PHE A 32 -5.40 0.95 -7.16
N LEU A 33 -6.03 1.99 -6.58
CA LEU A 33 -7.28 2.54 -7.11
C LEU A 33 -7.14 2.99 -8.57
N ARG A 34 -5.91 3.33 -9.01
CA ARG A 34 -5.64 3.68 -10.40
C ARG A 34 -5.95 2.53 -11.36
N ILE A 35 -5.72 1.29 -10.95
CA ILE A 35 -6.03 0.10 -11.74
C ILE A 35 -7.55 -0.04 -11.93
N TYR A 36 -8.32 0.25 -10.87
CA TYR A 36 -9.80 0.19 -10.93
C TYR A 36 -10.42 1.35 -11.73
N MET A 37 -9.68 2.44 -11.93
CA MET A 37 -10.09 3.53 -12.83
C MET A 37 -9.91 3.19 -14.32
N THR A 38 -9.33 2.04 -14.65
CA THR A 38 -9.11 1.60 -16.03
C THR A 38 -9.88 0.30 -16.32
N LYS A 39 -9.25 -0.83 -16.25
CA LYS A 39 -9.81 -2.14 -16.59
C LYS A 39 -10.17 -3.01 -15.38
N GLY A 40 -9.83 -2.57 -14.17
CA GLY A 40 -9.95 -3.40 -12.98
C GLY A 40 -8.96 -4.56 -12.97
N THR A 41 -9.27 -5.58 -12.18
CA THR A 41 -8.47 -6.80 -12.06
C THR A 41 -9.38 -8.03 -12.10
N LYS A 42 -8.79 -9.24 -12.09
CA LYS A 42 -9.56 -10.47 -11.90
C LYS A 42 -10.29 -10.55 -10.55
N HIS A 43 -9.84 -9.79 -9.56
CA HIS A 43 -10.38 -9.78 -8.20
C HIS A 43 -11.40 -8.67 -7.96
N ALA A 44 -11.37 -7.60 -8.77
CA ALA A 44 -12.31 -6.49 -8.63
C ALA A 44 -12.58 -5.84 -10.00
N PRO A 45 -13.85 -5.55 -10.33
CA PRO A 45 -14.23 -4.86 -11.55
C PRO A 45 -13.71 -3.42 -11.55
N PRO A 46 -13.69 -2.75 -12.72
CA PRO A 46 -13.42 -1.32 -12.79
C PRO A 46 -14.51 -0.51 -12.09
N PHE A 47 -14.16 0.69 -11.64
CA PHE A 47 -15.13 1.62 -11.12
C PHE A 47 -16.14 2.03 -12.21
N GLU A 48 -17.41 2.14 -11.83
CA GLU A 48 -18.45 2.63 -12.72
C GLU A 48 -18.39 4.16 -12.82
N LEU A 49 -18.52 4.67 -14.04
CA LEU A 49 -18.60 6.11 -14.27
C LEU A 49 -19.84 6.70 -13.59
N ASN A 50 -19.74 7.94 -13.15
CA ASN A 50 -20.81 8.67 -12.46
C ASN A 50 -21.27 8.02 -11.13
N LYS A 51 -20.44 7.15 -10.57
CA LYS A 51 -20.63 6.61 -9.21
C LYS A 51 -19.51 7.03 -8.29
N SER A 52 -19.83 7.09 -7.02
CA SER A 52 -18.83 7.34 -5.98
C SER A 52 -17.80 6.23 -5.97
N LEU A 53 -16.52 6.60 -5.95
CA LEU A 53 -15.42 5.66 -5.81
C LEU A 53 -15.50 4.91 -4.48
N GLU A 54 -14.81 3.78 -4.42
CA GLU A 54 -14.60 3.02 -3.19
C GLU A 54 -13.16 3.18 -2.70
N GLY A 55 -12.96 2.98 -1.41
CA GLY A 55 -11.65 3.06 -0.76
C GLY A 55 -11.78 2.80 0.72
N GLY A 56 -10.71 2.36 1.36
CA GLY A 56 -10.71 2.07 2.79
C GLY A 56 -11.12 3.30 3.63
N CYS A 57 -12.04 3.12 4.56
CA CYS A 57 -12.51 4.17 5.43
C CYS A 57 -12.72 3.70 6.87
N ILE A 58 -12.74 4.67 7.78
CA ILE A 58 -13.23 4.52 9.15
C ILE A 58 -14.29 5.57 9.37
N GLY A 59 -15.46 5.12 9.81
CA GLY A 59 -16.58 5.98 10.15
C GLY A 59 -17.13 5.69 11.53
N LYS A 60 -18.00 6.56 11.99
CA LYS A 60 -18.78 6.42 13.23
C LYS A 60 -20.23 6.14 12.88
N VAL A 61 -20.81 5.15 13.49
CA VAL A 61 -22.24 4.88 13.42
C VAL A 61 -22.98 6.00 14.11
N ILE A 62 -23.88 6.70 13.37
CA ILE A 62 -24.63 7.85 13.88
C ILE A 62 -26.12 7.56 14.04
N GLU A 63 -26.65 6.55 13.34
CA GLU A 63 -28.01 6.03 13.45
C GLU A 63 -27.98 4.52 13.18
N SER A 64 -28.84 3.72 13.85
CA SER A 64 -28.83 2.27 13.69
C SER A 64 -30.15 1.60 14.00
N LYS A 65 -30.57 0.72 13.09
CA LYS A 65 -31.58 -0.35 13.28
C LYS A 65 -30.92 -1.72 13.44
N SER A 66 -29.59 -1.81 13.58
CA SER A 66 -28.83 -3.07 13.67
C SER A 66 -28.74 -3.56 15.12
N SER A 67 -28.82 -4.89 15.29
CA SER A 67 -28.55 -5.54 16.57
C SER A 67 -27.04 -5.58 16.88
N LYS A 68 -26.19 -5.64 15.85
CA LYS A 68 -24.72 -5.77 15.95
C LYS A 68 -24.00 -4.43 16.02
N PHE A 69 -24.42 -3.41 15.23
CA PHE A 69 -23.76 -2.12 15.17
C PHE A 69 -24.58 -1.05 15.91
N LYS A 70 -24.01 -0.44 16.94
CA LYS A 70 -24.68 0.56 17.78
C LYS A 70 -24.21 1.96 17.48
N VAL A 71 -25.08 2.95 17.71
CA VAL A 71 -24.70 4.36 17.63
C VAL A 71 -23.48 4.61 18.53
N GLY A 72 -22.45 5.25 17.97
CA GLY A 72 -21.18 5.48 18.63
C GLY A 72 -20.08 4.49 18.25
N ASP A 73 -20.39 3.31 17.71
CA ASP A 73 -19.40 2.35 17.24
C ASP A 73 -18.55 2.96 16.11
N TYR A 74 -17.26 2.65 16.12
CA TYR A 74 -16.38 2.91 14.99
C TYR A 74 -16.30 1.66 14.11
N VAL A 75 -16.41 1.87 12.80
CA VAL A 75 -16.41 0.79 11.80
C VAL A 75 -15.41 1.07 10.70
N LYS A 76 -14.77 -0.02 10.22
CA LYS A 76 -13.91 -0.01 9.03
C LYS A 76 -14.65 -0.67 7.88
N ALA A 77 -14.58 -0.04 6.69
CA ALA A 77 -15.20 -0.50 5.45
C ALA A 77 -14.46 0.04 4.22
N ASN A 78 -15.00 -0.21 3.01
CA ASN A 78 -14.47 0.31 1.75
C ASN A 78 -15.35 1.42 1.11
N PHE A 79 -16.13 2.13 1.91
CA PHE A 79 -17.04 3.20 1.46
C PHE A 79 -16.44 4.60 1.67
N GLY A 80 -15.15 4.80 1.26
CA GLY A 80 -14.40 6.01 1.56
C GLY A 80 -14.90 7.24 0.83
N TRP A 81 -14.87 7.32 -0.46
CA TRP A 81 -15.06 8.54 -1.27
C TRP A 81 -16.47 9.17 -1.16
N ARG A 82 -17.00 9.26 0.08
CA ARG A 82 -18.28 9.87 0.46
C ARG A 82 -18.31 10.20 1.95
N LYS A 83 -19.13 11.19 2.34
CA LYS A 83 -19.26 11.58 3.77
C LYS A 83 -20.13 10.61 4.57
N TYR A 84 -21.20 10.08 3.96
CA TYR A 84 -22.16 9.19 4.61
C TYR A 84 -22.46 7.96 3.76
N TRP A 85 -22.77 6.87 4.41
CA TRP A 85 -23.19 5.62 3.77
C TRP A 85 -24.01 4.74 4.71
N ILE A 86 -24.88 3.90 4.13
CA ILE A 86 -25.61 2.89 4.88
C ILE A 86 -24.85 1.57 4.82
N GLY A 87 -24.58 0.99 6.01
CA GLY A 87 -24.13 -0.38 6.18
C GLY A 87 -25.29 -1.30 6.49
N LYS A 88 -25.17 -2.57 6.10
CA LYS A 88 -26.09 -3.65 6.46
C LYS A 88 -25.42 -4.63 7.41
N GLU A 89 -26.18 -5.15 8.37
CA GLU A 89 -25.68 -6.09 9.36
C GLU A 89 -25.08 -7.35 8.73
N THR A 90 -25.66 -7.83 7.61
CA THR A 90 -25.16 -8.97 6.83
C THR A 90 -23.74 -8.76 6.27
N GLN A 91 -23.35 -7.54 5.97
CA GLN A 91 -22.00 -7.22 5.46
C GLN A 91 -20.88 -7.47 6.50
N SER A 92 -21.22 -7.61 7.78
CA SER A 92 -20.24 -8.03 8.78
C SER A 92 -19.90 -9.51 8.67
N GLU A 93 -20.82 -10.33 8.20
CA GLU A 93 -20.62 -11.76 7.96
C GLU A 93 -19.75 -11.98 6.73
N GLU A 94 -19.89 -11.12 5.73
CA GLU A 94 -19.05 -11.06 4.53
C GLU A 94 -17.66 -10.45 4.81
N LYS A 95 -17.38 -10.02 6.06
CA LYS A 95 -16.15 -9.33 6.48
C LYS A 95 -15.85 -8.04 5.71
N SER A 96 -16.82 -7.48 5.01
CA SER A 96 -16.68 -6.21 4.29
C SER A 96 -16.81 -4.99 5.21
N ILE A 97 -17.47 -5.15 6.38
CA ILE A 97 -17.57 -4.16 7.45
C ILE A 97 -17.14 -4.81 8.77
N SER A 98 -16.30 -4.14 9.53
CA SER A 98 -15.86 -4.62 10.85
C SER A 98 -15.80 -3.48 11.86
N LYS A 99 -16.11 -3.79 13.13
CA LYS A 99 -15.88 -2.84 14.24
C LYS A 99 -14.39 -2.62 14.44
N VAL A 100 -14.04 -1.40 14.77
CA VAL A 100 -12.67 -1.00 15.11
C VAL A 100 -12.50 -1.08 16.62
N ASN A 101 -11.52 -1.88 17.05
CA ASN A 101 -11.11 -1.91 18.46
C ASN A 101 -10.10 -0.79 18.74
N SER A 102 -10.59 0.36 19.17
CA SER A 102 -9.75 1.54 19.43
C SER A 102 -8.74 1.38 20.58
N THR A 103 -8.80 0.28 21.35
CA THR A 103 -7.80 -0.01 22.39
C THR A 103 -6.45 -0.47 21.80
N LEU A 104 -6.44 -0.91 20.53
CA LEU A 104 -5.24 -1.36 19.83
C LEU A 104 -4.40 -0.21 19.24
N GLY A 105 -4.95 1.01 19.19
CA GLY A 105 -4.26 2.18 18.65
C GLY A 105 -5.21 3.27 18.16
N PRO A 106 -4.67 4.40 17.69
CA PRO A 106 -5.46 5.47 17.10
C PRO A 106 -6.30 5.00 15.91
N LEU A 107 -7.52 5.52 15.74
CA LEU A 107 -8.44 5.09 14.67
C LEU A 107 -7.78 5.05 13.28
N ARG A 108 -7.00 6.06 12.92
CA ARG A 108 -6.32 6.16 11.63
C ARG A 108 -5.30 5.05 11.39
N SER A 109 -4.73 4.43 12.45
CA SER A 109 -3.80 3.32 12.29
C SER A 109 -4.43 2.09 11.66
N PHE A 110 -5.77 1.93 11.74
CA PHE A 110 -6.51 0.85 11.09
C PHE A 110 -6.65 1.02 9.56
N LEU A 111 -6.25 2.16 9.02
CA LEU A 111 -6.07 2.38 7.57
C LEU A 111 -4.57 2.29 7.16
N GLY A 112 -3.68 2.14 8.13
CA GLY A 112 -2.22 2.09 7.96
C GLY A 112 -1.61 0.85 8.62
N LEU A 113 -0.91 1.06 9.74
CA LEU A 113 -0.14 0.02 10.46
C LEU A 113 -0.97 -1.18 10.90
N LEU A 114 -2.19 -0.97 11.41
CA LEU A 114 -3.16 -2.00 11.79
C LEU A 114 -4.17 -2.31 10.66
N GLY A 115 -3.89 -1.82 9.45
CA GLY A 115 -4.73 -1.98 8.27
C GLY A 115 -3.98 -2.56 7.08
N ILE A 116 -4.42 -2.15 5.88
CA ILE A 116 -3.96 -2.73 4.62
C ILE A 116 -2.43 -2.62 4.42
N THR A 117 -1.81 -1.51 4.77
CA THR A 117 -0.36 -1.34 4.54
C THR A 117 0.46 -2.20 5.50
N GLY A 118 0.03 -2.30 6.76
CA GLY A 118 0.70 -3.16 7.75
C GLY A 118 0.59 -4.62 7.42
N ILE A 119 -0.63 -5.12 7.14
CA ILE A 119 -0.82 -6.54 6.80
C ILE A 119 -0.12 -6.92 5.49
N THR A 120 -0.12 -6.04 4.48
CA THR A 120 0.59 -6.28 3.23
C THR A 120 2.10 -6.41 3.46
N ALA A 121 2.70 -5.50 4.25
CA ALA A 121 4.11 -5.59 4.62
C ALA A 121 4.42 -6.88 5.39
N TYR A 122 3.56 -7.24 6.34
CA TYR A 122 3.72 -8.43 7.18
C TYR A 122 3.66 -9.72 6.36
N VAL A 123 2.64 -9.87 5.52
CA VAL A 123 2.49 -11.02 4.62
C VAL A 123 3.68 -11.14 3.67
N GLY A 124 4.05 -10.06 3.00
CA GLY A 124 5.17 -10.07 2.04
C GLY A 124 6.50 -10.47 2.68
N LEU A 125 6.82 -9.94 3.87
CA LEU A 125 8.05 -10.28 4.58
C LEU A 125 8.03 -11.71 5.13
N PHE A 126 7.00 -12.06 5.89
CA PHE A 126 7.04 -13.29 6.72
C PHE A 126 6.46 -14.51 6.02
N LYS A 127 5.39 -14.37 5.24
CA LYS A 127 4.77 -15.51 4.52
C LYS A 127 5.38 -15.74 3.15
N ILE A 128 5.56 -14.67 2.37
CA ILE A 128 6.02 -14.79 0.98
C ILE A 128 7.52 -14.99 0.92
N CYS A 129 8.26 -14.13 1.59
CA CYS A 129 9.73 -14.14 1.55
C CYS A 129 10.38 -14.96 2.67
N ASN A 130 9.63 -15.35 3.71
CA ASN A 130 10.17 -16.10 4.86
C ASN A 130 11.45 -15.44 5.39
N LEU A 131 11.31 -14.18 5.83
CA LEU A 131 12.42 -13.35 6.33
C LEU A 131 13.28 -14.10 7.36
N ARG A 132 14.57 -14.13 7.16
CA ARG A 132 15.55 -14.72 8.09
C ARG A 132 16.10 -13.65 9.02
N GLU A 133 15.70 -13.69 10.27
CA GLU A 133 16.08 -12.72 11.29
C GLU A 133 17.60 -12.61 11.43
N LYS A 134 18.13 -11.38 11.51
CA LYS A 134 19.57 -11.05 11.68
C LYS A 134 20.49 -11.58 10.57
N GLN A 135 19.94 -12.08 9.47
CA GLN A 135 20.71 -12.68 8.39
C GLN A 135 20.47 -11.97 7.05
N ASP A 136 19.22 -11.59 6.77
CA ASP A 136 18.88 -11.04 5.47
C ASP A 136 19.34 -9.60 5.29
N THR A 137 19.87 -9.31 4.10
CA THR A 137 19.96 -7.96 3.53
C THR A 137 18.68 -7.72 2.74
N VAL A 138 17.88 -6.74 3.18
CA VAL A 138 16.55 -6.44 2.62
C VAL A 138 16.61 -5.15 1.82
N PHE A 139 16.30 -5.22 0.53
CA PHE A 139 16.05 -4.04 -0.30
C PHE A 139 14.56 -3.74 -0.38
N VAL A 140 14.18 -2.47 -0.31
CA VAL A 140 12.78 -2.01 -0.38
C VAL A 140 12.65 -0.87 -1.38
N SER A 141 11.88 -1.05 -2.44
CA SER A 141 11.52 0.05 -3.33
C SER A 141 10.32 0.83 -2.82
N SER A 142 10.23 2.13 -3.16
CA SER A 142 9.24 3.04 -2.55
C SER A 142 9.25 2.97 -1.02
N ALA A 143 10.45 2.92 -0.43
CA ALA A 143 10.68 2.68 0.98
C ALA A 143 10.01 3.70 1.92
N ALA A 144 9.83 4.94 1.46
CA ALA A 144 9.16 6.00 2.23
C ALA A 144 7.63 6.06 2.02
N GLY A 145 7.05 5.10 1.29
CA GLY A 145 5.61 4.99 1.07
C GLY A 145 4.88 4.25 2.19
N GLY A 146 3.56 4.13 2.06
CA GLY A 146 2.71 3.51 3.09
C GLY A 146 3.09 2.07 3.43
N VAL A 147 3.33 1.20 2.43
CA VAL A 147 3.77 -0.19 2.65
C VAL A 147 5.27 -0.24 2.92
N GLY A 148 6.08 0.42 2.07
CA GLY A 148 7.55 0.35 2.14
C GLY A 148 8.12 0.77 3.50
N SER A 149 7.58 1.83 4.11
CA SER A 149 8.02 2.29 5.43
C SER A 149 7.72 1.29 6.57
N VAL A 150 6.65 0.53 6.43
CA VAL A 150 6.34 -0.56 7.37
C VAL A 150 7.29 -1.73 7.15
N VAL A 151 7.53 -2.12 5.89
CA VAL A 151 8.49 -3.18 5.54
C VAL A 151 9.87 -2.88 6.13
N CYS A 152 10.37 -1.66 5.93
CA CYS A 152 11.67 -1.24 6.49
C CYS A 152 11.72 -1.42 8.00
N GLN A 153 10.71 -0.95 8.72
CA GLN A 153 10.67 -1.04 10.19
C GLN A 153 10.54 -2.48 10.67
N LEU A 154 9.70 -3.30 10.05
CA LEU A 154 9.57 -4.72 10.41
C LEU A 154 10.89 -5.48 10.21
N ALA A 155 11.59 -5.24 9.10
CA ALA A 155 12.89 -5.84 8.83
C ALA A 155 13.94 -5.37 9.86
N LYS A 156 13.94 -4.09 10.24
CA LYS A 156 14.81 -3.55 11.31
C LYS A 156 14.47 -4.15 12.68
N ILE A 157 13.20 -4.30 13.04
CA ILE A 157 12.75 -4.97 14.27
C ILE A 157 13.29 -6.41 14.33
N LYS A 158 13.40 -7.08 13.19
CA LYS A 158 13.96 -8.43 13.07
C LYS A 158 15.48 -8.46 12.94
N GLY A 159 16.16 -7.31 13.05
CA GLY A 159 17.62 -7.20 13.07
C GLY A 159 18.29 -7.35 11.71
N CYS A 160 17.55 -7.21 10.62
CA CYS A 160 18.09 -7.28 9.26
C CYS A 160 18.82 -5.99 8.86
N GLN A 161 19.73 -6.11 7.88
CA GLN A 161 20.24 -4.95 7.15
C GLN A 161 19.16 -4.49 6.16
N VAL A 162 18.87 -3.18 6.13
CA VAL A 162 17.79 -2.64 5.28
C VAL A 162 18.32 -1.51 4.40
N VAL A 163 18.07 -1.62 3.10
CA VAL A 163 18.36 -0.59 2.10
C VAL A 163 17.06 -0.14 1.45
N GLY A 164 16.84 1.17 1.38
CA GLY A 164 15.61 1.75 0.82
C GLY A 164 15.85 2.65 -0.38
N SER A 165 15.00 2.56 -1.42
CA SER A 165 14.96 3.56 -2.48
C SER A 165 13.72 4.44 -2.35
N CYS A 166 13.89 5.74 -2.59
CA CYS A 166 12.82 6.74 -2.51
C CYS A 166 13.04 7.87 -3.52
N GLY A 167 12.05 8.77 -3.66
CA GLY A 167 12.04 9.80 -4.71
C GLY A 167 12.57 11.17 -4.30
N SER A 168 13.12 11.35 -3.08
CA SER A 168 13.74 12.62 -2.66
C SER A 168 14.79 12.42 -1.56
N ASP A 169 15.73 13.37 -1.45
CA ASP A 169 16.76 13.34 -0.40
C ASP A 169 16.15 13.51 1.01
N GLU A 170 15.04 14.24 1.14
CA GLU A 170 14.30 14.38 2.41
C GLU A 170 13.76 13.02 2.88
N LYS A 171 13.15 12.24 1.97
CA LYS A 171 12.66 10.90 2.26
C LYS A 171 13.80 9.94 2.63
N ALA A 172 14.95 10.03 1.94
CA ALA A 172 16.10 9.21 2.25
C ALA A 172 16.62 9.50 3.68
N ARG A 173 16.74 10.77 4.04
CA ARG A 173 17.11 11.18 5.40
C ARG A 173 16.11 10.67 6.44
N TRP A 174 14.81 10.86 6.19
CA TRP A 174 13.78 10.38 7.11
C TRP A 174 13.86 8.85 7.34
N LEU A 175 14.10 8.07 6.28
CA LEU A 175 14.27 6.62 6.40
C LEU A 175 15.44 6.24 7.30
N VAL A 176 16.58 6.92 7.16
CA VAL A 176 17.79 6.65 7.96
C VAL A 176 17.63 7.18 9.38
N ASP A 177 17.32 8.47 9.53
CA ASP A 177 17.38 9.18 10.81
C ASP A 177 16.22 8.77 11.74
N GLU A 178 15.02 8.52 11.16
CA GLU A 178 13.81 8.26 11.95
C GLU A 178 13.42 6.79 12.01
N LEU A 179 13.61 6.03 10.91
CA LEU A 179 13.22 4.62 10.88
C LEU A 179 14.39 3.66 11.10
N GLY A 180 15.63 4.18 11.18
CA GLY A 180 16.82 3.39 11.41
C GLY A 180 17.20 2.46 10.25
N VAL A 181 16.80 2.81 9.03
CA VAL A 181 17.23 2.12 7.80
C VAL A 181 18.73 2.31 7.63
N ASP A 182 19.48 1.26 7.32
CA ASP A 182 20.95 1.32 7.29
C ASP A 182 21.46 2.19 6.14
N TYR A 183 20.75 2.19 5.01
CA TYR A 183 21.03 3.07 3.88
C TYR A 183 19.77 3.38 3.08
N ALA A 184 19.63 4.63 2.64
CA ALA A 184 18.56 5.02 1.75
C ALA A 184 19.06 5.98 0.67
N PHE A 185 18.53 5.85 -0.56
CA PHE A 185 18.94 6.68 -1.68
C PHE A 185 17.78 7.24 -2.49
N ASN A 186 18.03 8.41 -3.09
CA ASN A 186 17.11 9.07 -3.98
C ASN A 186 17.37 8.61 -5.42
N TYR A 187 16.54 7.69 -5.93
CA TYR A 187 16.68 7.13 -7.27
C TYR A 187 16.52 8.19 -8.39
N ARG A 188 15.81 9.30 -8.13
CA ARG A 188 15.68 10.38 -9.13
C ARG A 188 16.97 11.16 -9.31
N LYS A 189 17.76 11.28 -8.24
CA LYS A 189 19.04 11.97 -8.25
C LYS A 189 20.15 11.17 -8.91
N ILE A 190 20.19 9.86 -8.62
CA ILE A 190 21.22 8.98 -9.21
C ILE A 190 20.85 8.55 -10.64
N GLY A 191 19.57 8.60 -11.04
CA GLY A 191 19.05 8.09 -12.30
C GLY A 191 18.63 6.60 -12.22
N LEU A 192 17.58 6.24 -12.93
CA LEU A 192 17.01 4.89 -12.89
C LEU A 192 18.01 3.81 -13.37
N ASP A 193 18.85 4.11 -14.34
CA ASP A 193 19.82 3.16 -14.89
C ASP A 193 21.01 2.90 -13.94
N ASN A 194 21.23 3.77 -12.97
CA ASN A 194 22.33 3.65 -11.99
C ASN A 194 21.89 2.96 -10.67
N ILE A 195 20.64 2.53 -10.55
CA ILE A 195 20.15 1.83 -9.33
C ILE A 195 20.94 0.55 -9.08
N SER A 196 21.26 -0.20 -10.13
CA SER A 196 22.01 -1.47 -9.99
C SER A 196 23.42 -1.25 -9.44
N GLU A 197 24.11 -0.21 -9.92
CA GLU A 197 25.45 0.16 -9.43
C GLU A 197 25.39 0.64 -7.98
N GLU A 198 24.39 1.46 -7.63
CA GLU A 198 24.20 1.93 -6.26
C GLU A 198 23.92 0.76 -5.30
N LEU A 199 23.08 -0.19 -5.70
CA LEU A 199 22.80 -1.39 -4.90
C LEU A 199 24.07 -2.24 -4.72
N SER A 200 24.86 -2.43 -5.75
CA SER A 200 26.16 -3.14 -5.65
C SER A 200 27.11 -2.46 -4.67
N ARG A 201 27.13 -1.14 -4.65
CA ARG A 201 27.97 -0.35 -3.74
C ARG A 201 27.54 -0.46 -2.27
N VAL A 202 26.23 -0.41 -2.00
CA VAL A 202 25.68 -0.37 -0.63
C VAL A 202 25.34 -1.75 -0.08
N CYS A 203 25.22 -2.76 -0.93
CA CYS A 203 25.02 -4.17 -0.58
C CYS A 203 26.18 -5.02 -1.12
N PRO A 204 27.43 -4.83 -0.66
CA PRO A 204 28.60 -5.53 -1.23
C PRO A 204 28.52 -7.06 -1.08
N ASN A 205 27.71 -7.56 -0.15
CA ASN A 205 27.45 -8.98 0.06
C ASN A 205 26.16 -9.46 -0.65
N GLY A 206 25.57 -8.64 -1.52
CA GLY A 206 24.33 -8.93 -2.23
C GLY A 206 23.06 -8.72 -1.40
N ILE A 207 21.92 -8.97 -2.06
CA ILE A 207 20.57 -8.79 -1.51
C ILE A 207 19.93 -10.17 -1.33
N ASP A 208 19.40 -10.46 -0.15
CA ASP A 208 18.72 -11.73 0.14
C ASP A 208 17.21 -11.64 -0.07
N LEU A 209 16.63 -10.47 0.18
CA LEU A 209 15.20 -10.22 0.07
C LEU A 209 14.95 -8.87 -0.60
N TYR A 210 14.12 -8.86 -1.65
CA TYR A 210 13.62 -7.63 -2.24
C TYR A 210 12.09 -7.53 -2.07
N PHE A 211 11.65 -6.41 -1.49
CA PHE A 211 10.23 -6.08 -1.41
C PHE A 211 9.89 -5.06 -2.50
N ASP A 212 9.23 -5.54 -3.54
CA ASP A 212 8.96 -4.75 -4.73
C ASP A 212 7.59 -4.07 -4.71
N ASN A 213 7.62 -2.73 -4.60
CA ASN A 213 6.43 -1.88 -4.72
C ASN A 213 6.35 -1.16 -6.09
N VAL A 214 7.40 -1.24 -6.92
CA VAL A 214 7.58 -0.36 -8.07
C VAL A 214 7.64 -1.09 -9.40
N GLY A 215 8.33 -2.24 -9.46
CA GLY A 215 8.60 -2.95 -10.71
C GLY A 215 9.66 -2.29 -11.60
N GLY A 216 9.66 -2.61 -12.89
CA GLY A 216 10.50 -1.98 -13.92
C GLY A 216 11.99 -1.98 -13.57
N LYS A 217 12.64 -0.82 -13.71
CA LYS A 217 14.08 -0.66 -13.44
C LYS A 217 14.53 -1.01 -12.02
N HIS A 218 13.65 -0.87 -11.02
CA HIS A 218 13.95 -1.30 -9.65
C HIS A 218 14.03 -2.82 -9.56
N LEU A 219 13.11 -3.54 -10.20
CA LEU A 219 13.11 -5.01 -10.24
C LEU A 219 14.34 -5.52 -11.00
N GLU A 220 14.65 -4.93 -12.14
CA GLU A 220 15.83 -5.27 -12.93
C GLU A 220 17.13 -5.08 -12.12
N ALA A 221 17.27 -3.93 -11.46
CA ALA A 221 18.43 -3.63 -10.63
C ALA A 221 18.54 -4.57 -9.40
N ALA A 222 17.40 -4.91 -8.78
CA ALA A 222 17.39 -5.87 -7.69
C ALA A 222 17.87 -7.25 -8.16
N ILE A 223 17.33 -7.79 -9.28
CA ILE A 223 17.72 -9.10 -9.83
C ILE A 223 19.24 -9.17 -10.08
N ASN A 224 19.86 -8.09 -10.58
CA ASN A 224 21.31 -8.03 -10.79
C ASN A 224 22.12 -8.21 -9.50
N ASN A 225 21.56 -7.83 -8.35
CA ASN A 225 22.25 -7.77 -7.06
C ASN A 225 21.77 -8.83 -6.04
N MET A 226 20.84 -9.71 -6.46
CA MET A 226 20.33 -10.76 -5.58
C MET A 226 21.34 -11.88 -5.35
N ASN A 227 21.41 -12.31 -4.10
CA ASN A 227 22.11 -13.54 -3.74
C ASN A 227 21.41 -14.78 -4.29
N THR A 228 22.16 -15.87 -4.41
CA THR A 228 21.61 -17.18 -4.73
C THR A 228 20.53 -17.57 -3.71
N PHE A 229 19.38 -18.06 -4.19
CA PHE A 229 18.15 -18.34 -3.40
C PHE A 229 17.51 -17.08 -2.80
N GLY A 230 17.78 -15.91 -3.38
CA GLY A 230 17.12 -14.67 -3.02
C GLY A 230 15.60 -14.74 -3.25
N ARG A 231 14.86 -13.93 -2.51
CA ARG A 231 13.39 -13.94 -2.51
C ARG A 231 12.87 -12.55 -2.83
N ILE A 232 11.90 -12.48 -3.75
CA ILE A 232 11.29 -11.23 -4.19
C ILE A 232 9.78 -11.30 -3.95
N ALA A 233 9.26 -10.43 -3.10
CA ALA A 233 7.83 -10.20 -2.92
C ALA A 233 7.36 -9.16 -3.91
N LEU A 234 6.60 -9.56 -4.93
CA LEU A 234 5.99 -8.65 -5.91
C LEU A 234 4.68 -8.11 -5.33
N CYS A 235 4.75 -6.95 -4.70
CA CYS A 235 3.63 -6.29 -4.01
C CYS A 235 2.89 -5.31 -4.93
N GLY A 236 3.62 -4.61 -5.80
CA GLY A 236 3.04 -3.62 -6.69
C GLY A 236 3.98 -3.22 -7.82
N THR A 237 3.39 -2.68 -8.88
CA THR A 237 4.09 -2.20 -10.08
C THR A 237 3.73 -0.73 -10.33
N THR A 238 3.95 0.13 -9.32
CA THR A 238 3.47 1.53 -9.39
C THR A 238 4.07 2.32 -10.55
N SER A 239 5.24 1.94 -11.06
CA SER A 239 5.82 2.52 -12.27
C SER A 239 4.98 2.28 -13.52
N GLN A 240 4.13 1.26 -13.53
CA GLN A 240 3.34 0.82 -14.70
C GLN A 240 1.87 1.23 -14.63
N TYR A 241 1.35 1.72 -13.50
CA TYR A 241 -0.08 1.99 -13.32
C TYR A 241 -0.66 3.03 -14.30
N ASN A 242 0.17 3.86 -14.92
CA ASN A 242 -0.25 4.82 -15.92
C ASN A 242 0.06 4.40 -17.37
N ASP A 243 0.80 3.32 -17.59
CA ASP A 243 1.21 2.90 -18.94
C ASP A 243 0.11 2.13 -19.68
N ASP A 244 -0.76 1.44 -18.96
CA ASP A 244 -1.94 0.77 -19.53
C ASP A 244 -2.90 1.72 -20.27
N LEU A 245 -2.87 3.02 -19.99
CA LEU A 245 -3.65 4.03 -20.73
C LEU A 245 -3.17 4.24 -22.15
N LYS A 246 -1.88 4.01 -22.42
CA LYS A 246 -1.30 4.14 -23.76
C LYS A 246 -1.71 2.98 -24.67
N ILE A 247 -2.00 1.82 -24.08
CA ILE A 247 -2.43 0.60 -24.79
C ILE A 247 -3.92 0.67 -25.17
N SER A 248 -4.75 1.32 -24.36
CA SER A 248 -6.22 1.42 -24.55
C SER A 248 -6.62 2.40 -25.65
N SER A 249 -5.73 3.29 -26.11
CA SER A 249 -6.02 4.29 -27.14
C SER A 249 -5.91 3.82 -28.60
N GLY A 250 -5.98 2.52 -28.83
CA GLY A 250 -6.40 2.00 -30.15
C GLY A 250 -5.35 1.79 -31.24
N ASN A 251 -4.06 1.85 -30.94
CA ASN A 251 -2.99 1.53 -31.90
C ASN A 251 -2.02 0.48 -31.37
N LEU A 252 -2.50 -0.77 -31.27
CA LEU A 252 -1.68 -1.92 -30.80
C LEU A 252 -0.40 -2.10 -31.66
N ASP A 253 -0.49 -1.88 -32.97
CA ASP A 253 0.60 -2.15 -33.91
C ASP A 253 1.76 -1.14 -33.88
N GLN A 254 1.54 0.06 -33.35
CA GLN A 254 2.59 1.10 -33.27
C GLN A 254 3.34 1.09 -31.92
N HIS A 255 2.81 0.44 -30.89
CA HIS A 255 3.40 0.45 -29.54
C HIS A 255 4.31 -0.75 -29.26
N ILE A 256 4.18 -1.86 -30.01
CA ILE A 256 5.07 -3.03 -29.88
C ILE A 256 6.54 -2.67 -30.14
N ASN A 257 6.79 -1.63 -30.95
CA ASN A 257 8.14 -1.21 -31.33
C ASN A 257 8.68 0.05 -30.59
N LYS A 258 7.96 0.66 -29.64
CA LYS A 258 8.36 1.93 -29.01
C LYS A 258 8.18 2.04 -27.49
N SER A 259 7.64 1.05 -26.79
CA SER A 259 7.72 1.02 -25.33
C SER A 259 9.08 0.49 -24.94
N PRO A 260 9.86 1.22 -24.13
CA PRO A 260 10.96 0.57 -23.42
C PRO A 260 10.34 -0.60 -22.68
N SER A 261 10.93 -1.80 -22.83
CA SER A 261 10.41 -3.01 -22.21
C SER A 261 10.23 -2.74 -20.71
N LEU A 262 8.97 -2.72 -20.26
CA LEU A 262 8.61 -2.51 -18.86
C LEU A 262 8.97 -3.74 -18.00
N GLU A 263 9.38 -4.81 -18.66
CA GLU A 263 9.81 -6.05 -18.07
C GLU A 263 11.31 -6.04 -17.78
N PRO A 264 11.75 -6.67 -16.68
CA PRO A 264 13.17 -6.82 -16.42
C PRO A 264 13.81 -7.66 -17.53
N SER A 265 14.80 -7.08 -18.22
CA SER A 265 15.49 -7.74 -19.34
C SER A 265 16.38 -8.91 -18.90
N ASN A 266 16.63 -9.03 -17.59
CA ASN A 266 17.58 -9.95 -16.95
C ASN A 266 16.92 -11.12 -16.21
N LEU A 267 15.69 -11.50 -16.51
CA LEU A 267 15.00 -12.64 -15.87
C LEU A 267 15.77 -13.97 -15.98
N SER A 268 16.66 -14.12 -16.95
CA SER A 268 17.56 -15.26 -17.03
C SER A 268 18.45 -15.44 -15.80
N LEU A 269 18.78 -14.35 -15.10
CA LEU A 269 19.53 -14.39 -13.84
C LEU A 269 18.72 -15.05 -12.72
N ALA A 270 17.39 -14.99 -12.78
CA ALA A 270 16.55 -15.67 -11.80
C ALA A 270 16.76 -17.19 -11.84
N VAL A 271 17.07 -17.75 -13.02
CA VAL A 271 17.40 -19.18 -13.17
C VAL A 271 18.76 -19.48 -12.55
N SER A 272 19.81 -18.73 -12.93
CA SER A 272 21.18 -18.97 -12.45
C SER A 272 21.31 -18.73 -10.94
N HIS A 273 20.64 -17.73 -10.39
CA HIS A 273 20.60 -17.44 -8.95
C HIS A 273 19.52 -18.23 -8.21
N ARG A 274 18.68 -19.01 -8.91
CA ARG A 274 17.59 -19.79 -8.32
C ARG A 274 16.66 -18.94 -7.45
N LEU A 275 16.29 -17.76 -7.97
CA LEU A 275 15.47 -16.79 -7.24
C LEU A 275 14.03 -17.27 -7.12
N LYS A 276 13.38 -16.94 -6.02
CA LYS A 276 11.94 -17.07 -5.85
C LYS A 276 11.29 -15.69 -6.04
N LEU A 277 10.52 -15.50 -7.11
CA LEU A 277 9.70 -14.31 -7.33
C LEU A 277 8.24 -14.70 -7.12
N GLN A 278 7.54 -14.02 -6.22
CA GLN A 278 6.14 -14.34 -5.94
C GLN A 278 5.28 -13.09 -5.79
N GLY A 279 4.25 -12.99 -6.66
CA GLY A 279 3.16 -12.04 -6.47
C GLY A 279 2.22 -12.50 -5.35
N PHE A 280 1.60 -11.55 -4.65
CA PHE A 280 0.68 -11.86 -3.57
C PHE A 280 -0.37 -10.77 -3.37
N ILE A 281 -1.50 -11.17 -2.78
CA ILE A 281 -2.51 -10.27 -2.25
C ILE A 281 -2.72 -10.66 -0.79
N TRP A 282 -2.69 -9.70 0.13
CA TRP A 282 -2.77 -9.97 1.56
C TRP A 282 -4.05 -10.71 1.96
N SER A 283 -5.16 -10.49 1.23
CA SER A 283 -6.46 -11.12 1.52
C SER A 283 -6.48 -12.64 1.30
N ASP A 284 -5.48 -13.21 0.66
CA ASP A 284 -5.33 -14.66 0.53
C ASP A 284 -4.71 -15.30 1.79
N HIS A 285 -4.36 -14.47 2.80
CA HIS A 285 -3.61 -14.89 3.99
C HIS A 285 -4.30 -14.49 5.29
N PHE A 286 -5.60 -14.78 5.44
CA PHE A 286 -6.34 -14.48 6.67
C PHE A 286 -5.86 -15.27 7.90
N ASP A 287 -5.20 -16.38 7.70
CA ASP A 287 -4.62 -17.22 8.74
C ASP A 287 -3.60 -16.49 9.62
N ILE A 288 -2.92 -15.47 9.07
CA ILE A 288 -1.89 -14.69 9.79
C ILE A 288 -2.45 -13.50 10.60
N LEU A 289 -3.73 -13.18 10.48
CA LEU A 289 -4.31 -11.96 11.06
C LEU A 289 -4.17 -11.89 12.59
N SER A 290 -4.33 -13.01 13.28
CA SER A 290 -4.20 -13.06 14.75
C SER A 290 -2.79 -12.71 15.18
N GLU A 291 -1.80 -13.35 14.56
CA GLU A 291 -0.38 -13.09 14.79
C GLU A 291 0.00 -11.65 14.43
N PHE A 292 -0.43 -11.19 13.26
CA PHE A 292 -0.23 -9.82 12.80
C PHE A 292 -0.75 -8.79 13.82
N ASN A 293 -2.01 -8.93 14.24
CA ASN A 293 -2.62 -7.99 15.19
C ASN A 293 -1.88 -7.99 16.53
N SER A 294 -1.49 -9.15 17.04
CA SER A 294 -0.75 -9.30 18.29
C SER A 294 0.62 -8.60 18.20
N ASN A 295 1.40 -8.92 17.16
CA ASN A 295 2.75 -8.38 17.00
C ASN A 295 2.73 -6.87 16.73
N MET A 296 1.85 -6.41 15.84
CA MET A 296 1.76 -4.98 15.50
C MET A 296 1.31 -4.14 16.68
N SER A 297 0.28 -4.58 17.43
CA SER A 297 -0.18 -3.87 18.62
C SER A 297 0.91 -3.79 19.69
N LYS A 298 1.68 -4.87 19.88
CA LYS A 298 2.84 -4.88 20.77
C LYS A 298 3.90 -3.87 20.33
N TRP A 299 4.33 -3.90 19.06
CA TRP A 299 5.37 -2.98 18.58
C TRP A 299 4.94 -1.52 18.57
N ILE A 300 3.64 -1.24 18.35
CA ILE A 300 3.08 0.11 18.48
C ILE A 300 3.11 0.55 19.96
N SER A 301 2.69 -0.30 20.89
CA SER A 301 2.67 0.05 22.34
C SER A 301 4.06 0.22 22.94
N GLU A 302 5.08 -0.46 22.36
CA GLU A 302 6.49 -0.34 22.73
C GLU A 302 7.22 0.81 22.00
N ASP A 303 6.51 1.62 21.21
CA ASP A 303 7.06 2.70 20.35
C ASP A 303 8.17 2.22 19.39
N ARG A 304 8.12 0.96 18.98
CA ARG A 304 9.09 0.33 18.10
C ARG A 304 8.77 0.50 16.62
N ILE A 305 7.56 0.94 16.31
CA ILE A 305 7.11 1.21 14.95
C ILE A 305 6.45 2.59 14.89
N LYS A 306 6.99 3.44 14.03
CA LYS A 306 6.54 4.83 13.86
C LYS A 306 5.49 4.93 12.76
N LEU A 307 4.44 5.71 13.02
CA LEU A 307 3.41 6.04 12.06
C LEU A 307 3.74 7.38 11.38
N LYS A 308 3.91 7.36 10.07
CA LYS A 308 4.02 8.57 9.25
C LYS A 308 2.83 8.65 8.32
N GLU A 309 2.15 9.80 8.32
CA GLU A 309 0.94 10.02 7.56
C GLU A 309 1.04 11.34 6.78
N TYR A 310 0.57 11.32 5.56
CA TYR A 310 0.28 12.49 4.75
C TYR A 310 -1.23 12.73 4.79
N ILE A 311 -1.64 13.72 5.56
CA ILE A 311 -3.05 14.00 5.84
C ILE A 311 -3.50 15.20 5.03
N VAL A 312 -4.63 15.08 4.34
CA VAL A 312 -5.37 16.20 3.76
C VAL A 312 -6.74 16.31 4.41
N GLU A 313 -7.23 17.53 4.58
CA GLU A 313 -8.54 17.82 5.16
C GLU A 313 -9.58 17.96 4.04
N GLY A 314 -10.76 17.36 4.25
CA GLY A 314 -11.91 17.44 3.35
C GLY A 314 -11.85 16.50 2.15
N LEU A 315 -13.02 15.97 1.78
CA LEU A 315 -13.19 15.06 0.64
C LEU A 315 -12.78 15.72 -0.71
N GLU A 316 -13.00 17.01 -0.83
CA GLU A 316 -12.65 17.82 -2.01
C GLU A 316 -11.13 17.80 -2.33
N ASN A 317 -10.29 17.52 -1.34
CA ASN A 317 -8.84 17.40 -1.50
C ASN A 317 -8.36 15.96 -1.80
N ALA A 318 -9.26 14.97 -1.74
CA ALA A 318 -8.92 13.57 -2.01
C ALA A 318 -8.34 13.34 -3.43
N PRO A 319 -8.87 13.94 -4.52
CA PRO A 319 -8.28 13.81 -5.85
C PRO A 319 -6.85 14.34 -5.91
N LYS A 320 -6.57 15.47 -5.25
CA LYS A 320 -5.21 16.04 -5.17
C LYS A 320 -4.27 15.10 -4.42
N ALA A 321 -4.70 14.55 -3.28
CA ALA A 321 -3.92 13.58 -2.53
C ALA A 321 -3.62 12.34 -3.37
N PHE A 322 -4.59 11.83 -4.14
CA PHE A 322 -4.43 10.70 -5.04
C PHE A 322 -3.36 10.97 -6.14
N VAL A 323 -3.44 12.10 -6.81
CA VAL A 323 -2.44 12.49 -7.83
C VAL A 323 -1.05 12.66 -7.21
N SER A 324 -0.95 13.18 -5.98
CA SER A 324 0.32 13.36 -5.27
C SER A 324 1.06 12.05 -4.98
N LEU A 325 0.35 10.92 -4.87
CA LEU A 325 0.98 9.59 -4.75
C LEU A 325 1.91 9.28 -5.92
N PHE A 326 1.45 9.55 -7.15
CA PHE A 326 2.20 9.25 -8.38
C PHE A 326 3.30 10.29 -8.68
N LYS A 327 3.15 11.51 -8.17
CA LYS A 327 4.20 12.53 -8.23
C LYS A 327 5.33 12.26 -7.23
N GLY A 328 5.06 11.41 -6.22
CA GLY A 328 5.99 11.13 -5.14
C GLY A 328 6.10 12.27 -4.13
N ASP A 329 5.04 13.07 -3.96
CA ASP A 329 5.00 14.19 -3.00
C ASP A 329 4.60 13.71 -1.59
N THR A 330 4.08 12.48 -1.47
CA THR A 330 3.62 11.92 -0.20
C THR A 330 4.73 11.16 0.53
N MET A 331 4.72 11.19 1.86
CA MET A 331 5.57 10.40 2.73
C MET A 331 4.69 9.63 3.72
N GLY A 332 4.92 8.32 3.83
CA GLY A 332 4.10 7.43 4.65
C GLY A 332 2.72 7.15 4.05
N ARG A 333 1.72 7.01 4.91
CA ARG A 333 0.33 6.67 4.54
C ARG A 333 -0.46 7.92 4.14
N ALA A 334 -1.05 7.93 2.95
CA ALA A 334 -1.93 9.03 2.54
C ALA A 334 -3.35 8.81 3.07
N LEU A 335 -3.86 9.80 3.78
CA LEU A 335 -5.18 9.81 4.41
C LEU A 335 -5.92 11.11 4.12
N VAL A 336 -7.25 11.01 4.07
CA VAL A 336 -8.18 12.15 4.08
C VAL A 336 -8.91 12.14 5.40
N ARG A 337 -8.93 13.28 6.08
CA ARG A 337 -9.75 13.53 7.26
C ARG A 337 -11.04 14.22 6.83
N PHE A 338 -12.16 13.69 7.27
CA PHE A 338 -13.46 14.33 7.09
C PHE A 338 -13.76 15.26 8.27
N ASP A 339 -14.41 16.38 7.96
CA ASP A 339 -14.91 17.34 8.95
C ASP A 339 -16.08 16.80 9.77
#